data_5724917ad9cf1c43a5d40a705e3c0721
#
_entry.id   5724917ad9cf1c43a5d40a705e3c0721
#
_cell.length_a   1.000
_cell.length_b   1.000
_cell.length_c   1.000
_cell.angle_alpha   90.00
_cell.angle_beta   90.00
_cell.angle_gamma   90.00
#
_symmetry.space_group_name_H-M   'P 1'
#
loop_
_entity.id
_entity.type
_entity.pdbx_description
1 polymer ?
#
loop_
_entity_poly.entity_id
_entity_poly.type
_entity_poly.pdbx_seq_one_letter_code
_entity_poly.pdbx_strand_id
1 'polypeptide(L)'
;MNTAIRLRGVCKTYVAGESQVRALENVSLEIQSDSFVSLIGPSGCGKSTILKLLAGLTRPSTGVIEFWGSLIQGINKQIGYVTQDHNLYPWLTLGENVEFPLLARGVEREERQRRVGELIHLVGLSGFENAYPNELSGGMQKRGSIIRTLIYDPAVILMDEPFGPLDAQTRLVMQQELLDLWARKRKTILFVTHDLTEAITLSDQVVVMTRRPGQVKGIFDIALTRPRDVFTIHESSEFHEIYRRIWHAFRDEIRSQIGGTL
;
A
#
# COMPACT_ATOMS: atom_id res chain seq x y z
N MET A 1 -9.14 -9.14 18.81
CA MET A 1 -8.19 -8.83 17.70
C MET A 1 -7.25 -7.74 18.20
N ASN A 2 -5.95 -7.82 17.93
CA ASN A 2 -5.00 -6.81 18.36
C ASN A 2 -4.91 -5.70 17.31
N THR A 3 -4.92 -4.43 17.74
CA THR A 3 -4.70 -3.29 16.84
C THR A 3 -3.22 -3.20 16.48
N ALA A 4 -2.90 -3.31 15.20
CA ALA A 4 -1.53 -3.15 14.71
C ALA A 4 -1.13 -1.68 14.59
N ILE A 5 -2.03 -0.85 14.08
CA ILE A 5 -1.83 0.58 13.88
C ILE A 5 -3.03 1.36 14.41
N ARG A 6 -2.76 2.45 15.13
CA ARG A 6 -3.79 3.38 15.59
C ARG A 6 -3.36 4.82 15.38
N LEU A 7 -4.20 5.59 14.69
CA LEU A 7 -4.10 7.04 14.56
C LEU A 7 -5.18 7.67 15.44
N ARG A 8 -4.83 8.70 16.22
CA ARG A 8 -5.78 9.44 17.06
C ARG A 8 -5.64 10.94 16.83
N GLY A 9 -6.65 11.54 16.20
CA GLY A 9 -6.72 12.98 15.96
C GLY A 9 -5.54 13.54 15.16
N VAL A 10 -5.01 12.76 14.22
CA VAL A 10 -3.78 13.09 13.50
C VAL A 10 -4.05 14.22 12.50
N CYS A 11 -3.29 15.32 12.64
CA CYS A 11 -3.22 16.39 11.66
C CYS A 11 -1.82 16.47 11.06
N LYS A 12 -1.74 16.90 9.80
CA LYS A 12 -0.46 17.18 9.15
C LYS A 12 -0.56 18.44 8.30
N THR A 13 0.26 19.42 8.64
CA THR A 13 0.48 20.65 7.86
C THR A 13 1.92 20.66 7.38
N TYR A 14 2.12 20.88 6.10
CA TYR A 14 3.44 21.15 5.52
C TYR A 14 3.62 22.66 5.42
N VAL A 15 4.80 23.12 5.78
CA VAL A 15 5.21 24.54 5.70
C VAL A 15 6.34 24.64 4.70
N ALA A 16 6.20 25.47 3.69
CA ALA A 16 7.23 25.76 2.69
C ALA A 16 7.29 27.29 2.50
N GLY A 17 8.27 27.93 3.15
CA GLY A 17 8.33 29.38 3.24
C GLY A 17 7.08 29.96 3.92
N GLU A 18 6.39 30.90 3.27
CA GLU A 18 5.13 31.50 3.77
C GLU A 18 3.90 30.63 3.49
N SER A 19 4.03 29.63 2.64
CA SER A 19 2.89 28.78 2.26
C SER A 19 2.69 27.64 3.27
N GLN A 20 1.43 27.45 3.69
CA GLN A 20 1.03 26.35 4.54
C GLN A 20 0.01 25.48 3.82
N VAL A 21 0.25 24.18 3.78
CA VAL A 21 -0.65 23.19 3.17
C VAL A 21 -1.11 22.21 4.23
N ARG A 22 -2.36 22.31 4.65
CA ARG A 22 -2.98 21.34 5.54
C ARG A 22 -3.32 20.10 4.72
N ALA A 23 -2.53 19.05 4.88
CA ALA A 23 -2.69 17.80 4.14
C ALA A 23 -3.72 16.88 4.81
N LEU A 24 -3.68 16.78 6.14
CA LEU A 24 -4.59 15.94 6.94
C LEU A 24 -5.18 16.74 8.10
N GLU A 25 -6.43 16.43 8.43
CA GLU A 25 -7.15 17.06 9.53
C GLU A 25 -7.92 16.01 10.34
N ASN A 26 -7.60 15.89 11.63
CA ASN A 26 -8.29 15.04 12.60
C ASN A 26 -8.52 13.60 12.14
N VAL A 27 -7.49 12.98 11.53
CA VAL A 27 -7.58 11.59 11.08
C VAL A 27 -7.49 10.64 12.27
N SER A 28 -8.54 9.85 12.46
CA SER A 28 -8.58 8.75 13.44
C SER A 28 -8.91 7.46 12.70
N LEU A 29 -8.07 6.45 12.86
CA LEU A 29 -8.17 5.17 12.16
C LEU A 29 -7.51 4.08 12.98
N GLU A 30 -8.14 2.91 13.04
CA GLU A 30 -7.57 1.70 13.62
C GLU A 30 -7.44 0.62 12.55
N ILE A 31 -6.27 0.00 12.46
CA ILE A 31 -5.99 -1.12 11.56
C ILE A 31 -5.69 -2.33 12.43
N GLN A 32 -6.47 -3.37 12.26
CA GLN A 32 -6.30 -4.62 13.01
C GLN A 32 -5.12 -5.43 12.47
N SER A 33 -4.51 -6.23 13.34
CA SER A 33 -3.49 -7.20 12.92
C SER A 33 -4.07 -8.16 11.89
N ASP A 34 -3.23 -8.57 10.95
CA ASP A 34 -3.55 -9.58 9.93
C ASP A 34 -4.73 -9.21 9.02
N SER A 35 -5.06 -7.90 8.95
CA SER A 35 -6.08 -7.37 8.07
C SER A 35 -5.48 -6.73 6.81
N PHE A 36 -6.24 -6.77 5.75
CA PHE A 36 -5.96 -6.05 4.50
C PHE A 36 -6.90 -4.84 4.43
N VAL A 37 -6.36 -3.63 4.57
CA VAL A 37 -7.14 -2.38 4.56
C VAL A 37 -6.76 -1.55 3.36
N SER A 38 -7.73 -1.13 2.55
CA SER A 38 -7.51 -0.17 1.48
C SER A 38 -7.90 1.24 1.89
N LEU A 39 -7.10 2.21 1.46
CA LEU A 39 -7.34 3.64 1.62
C LEU A 39 -7.59 4.26 0.24
N ILE A 40 -8.81 4.74 0.00
CA ILE A 40 -9.19 5.40 -1.24
C ILE A 40 -9.57 6.87 -1.00
N GLY A 41 -9.41 7.70 -2.01
CA GLY A 41 -9.75 9.11 -1.93
C GLY A 41 -9.23 9.87 -3.15
N PRO A 42 -9.68 11.11 -3.36
CA PRO A 42 -9.24 11.96 -4.47
C PRO A 42 -7.72 12.17 -4.49
N SER A 43 -7.17 12.50 -5.64
CA SER A 43 -5.75 12.84 -5.74
C SER A 43 -5.41 14.03 -4.85
N GLY A 44 -4.27 13.95 -4.15
CA GLY A 44 -3.82 15.00 -3.23
C GLY A 44 -4.57 15.07 -1.89
N CYS A 45 -5.47 14.16 -1.56
CA CYS A 45 -6.19 14.15 -0.28
C CYS A 45 -5.36 13.72 0.94
N GLY A 46 -4.10 13.29 0.76
CA GLY A 46 -3.21 12.96 1.87
C GLY A 46 -2.95 11.46 2.10
N LYS A 47 -3.36 10.56 1.20
CA LYS A 47 -3.12 9.10 1.34
C LYS A 47 -1.64 8.75 1.53
N SER A 48 -0.78 9.23 0.64
CA SER A 48 0.68 9.03 0.77
C SER A 48 1.26 9.74 2.01
N THR A 49 0.62 10.83 2.49
CA THR A 49 1.00 11.47 3.75
C THR A 49 0.74 10.53 4.93
N ILE A 50 -0.40 9.83 4.95
CA ILE A 50 -0.68 8.82 5.98
C ILE A 50 0.39 7.73 5.95
N LEU A 51 0.73 7.18 4.76
CA LEU A 51 1.77 6.16 4.66
C LEU A 51 3.13 6.65 5.16
N LYS A 52 3.54 7.89 4.81
CA LYS A 52 4.79 8.48 5.29
C LYS A 52 4.81 8.68 6.80
N LEU A 53 3.68 9.06 7.39
CA LEU A 53 3.52 9.17 8.84
C LEU A 53 3.67 7.81 9.53
N LEU A 54 3.03 6.77 9.01
CA LEU A 54 3.11 5.41 9.54
C LEU A 54 4.50 4.80 9.41
N ALA A 55 5.19 5.05 8.29
CA ALA A 55 6.57 4.62 8.10
C ALA A 55 7.58 5.39 9.00
N GLY A 56 7.12 6.46 9.68
CA GLY A 56 7.98 7.32 10.50
C GLY A 56 8.90 8.23 9.70
N LEU A 57 8.63 8.40 8.40
CA LEU A 57 9.39 9.28 7.50
C LEU A 57 9.06 10.77 7.71
N THR A 58 7.92 11.04 8.31
CA THR A 58 7.52 12.39 8.76
C THR A 58 6.73 12.29 10.06
N ARG A 59 6.68 13.38 10.82
CA ARG A 59 5.95 13.44 12.09
C ARG A 59 4.58 14.12 11.88
N PRO A 60 3.54 13.74 12.63
CA PRO A 60 2.30 14.48 12.66
C PRO A 60 2.52 15.90 13.22
N SER A 61 1.70 16.87 12.80
CA SER A 61 1.69 18.21 13.41
C SER A 61 0.99 18.19 14.76
N THR A 62 -0.09 17.42 14.89
CA THR A 62 -0.81 17.12 16.15
C THR A 62 -1.37 15.70 16.08
N GLY A 63 -1.81 15.19 17.22
CA GLY A 63 -2.28 13.82 17.35
C GLY A 63 -1.15 12.82 17.57
N VAL A 64 -1.50 11.55 17.68
CA VAL A 64 -0.55 10.48 17.97
C VAL A 64 -0.76 9.29 17.05
N ILE A 65 0.33 8.56 16.77
CA ILE A 65 0.32 7.34 15.98
C ILE A 65 1.00 6.25 16.80
N GLU A 66 0.28 5.15 16.97
CA GLU A 66 0.74 3.97 17.70
C GLU A 66 0.92 2.79 16.75
N PHE A 67 1.96 2.02 16.99
CA PHE A 67 2.28 0.76 16.33
C PHE A 67 2.38 -0.33 17.41
N TRP A 68 1.43 -1.26 17.43
CA TRP A 68 1.22 -2.22 18.54
C TRP A 68 1.28 -1.57 19.92
N GLY A 69 0.56 -0.45 20.09
CA GLY A 69 0.46 0.28 21.36
C GLY A 69 1.67 1.14 21.71
N SER A 70 2.74 1.13 20.91
CA SER A 70 3.91 1.97 21.09
C SER A 70 3.89 3.18 20.14
N LEU A 71 4.25 4.37 20.64
CA LEU A 71 4.29 5.58 19.81
C LEU A 71 5.36 5.47 18.71
N ILE A 72 5.01 5.86 17.48
CA ILE A 72 5.97 6.00 16.38
C ILE A 72 6.76 7.30 16.58
N GLN A 73 8.06 7.19 16.86
CA GLN A 73 8.95 8.34 17.07
C GLN A 73 9.95 8.58 15.94
N GLY A 74 10.01 7.70 14.95
CA GLY A 74 10.94 7.77 13.82
C GLY A 74 10.72 6.58 12.88
N ILE A 75 11.70 6.29 12.02
CA ILE A 75 11.62 5.21 11.03
C ILE A 75 11.37 3.86 11.72
N ASN A 76 10.28 3.22 11.38
CA ASN A 76 9.92 1.91 11.90
C ASN A 76 10.42 0.79 10.96
N LYS A 77 11.47 0.08 11.38
CA LYS A 77 12.12 -0.99 10.60
C LYS A 77 11.26 -2.26 10.45
N GLN A 78 10.14 -2.37 11.18
CA GLN A 78 9.19 -3.48 11.07
C GLN A 78 8.14 -3.25 9.98
N ILE A 79 8.13 -2.04 9.41
CA ILE A 79 7.22 -1.66 8.33
C ILE A 79 7.93 -1.78 6.98
N GLY A 80 7.30 -2.48 6.05
CA GLY A 80 7.65 -2.48 4.63
C GLY A 80 6.91 -1.36 3.91
N TYR A 81 7.61 -0.57 3.09
CA TYR A 81 6.98 0.51 2.33
C TYR A 81 7.27 0.35 0.82
N VAL A 82 6.23 0.01 0.07
CA VAL A 82 6.23 0.00 -1.39
C VAL A 82 5.74 1.37 -1.84
N THR A 83 6.65 2.20 -2.34
CA THR A 83 6.37 3.55 -2.81
C THR A 83 5.72 3.54 -4.20
N GLN A 84 5.13 4.66 -4.62
CA GLN A 84 4.54 4.82 -5.94
C GLN A 84 5.59 4.64 -7.05
N ASP A 85 6.77 5.23 -6.90
CA ASP A 85 7.91 5.02 -7.79
C ASP A 85 8.57 3.66 -7.56
N HIS A 86 9.29 3.15 -8.58
CA HIS A 86 9.95 1.85 -8.51
C HIS A 86 11.11 1.83 -7.51
N ASN A 87 11.89 2.93 -7.44
CA ASN A 87 12.99 3.16 -6.50
C ASN A 87 14.03 2.03 -6.42
N LEU A 88 14.20 1.25 -7.50
CA LEU A 88 15.32 0.31 -7.58
C LEU A 88 16.64 1.09 -7.65
N TYR A 89 17.67 0.56 -7.00
CA TYR A 89 19.01 1.14 -7.08
C TYR A 89 19.56 0.92 -8.48
N PRO A 90 19.83 1.99 -9.28
CA PRO A 90 20.19 1.86 -10.68
C PRO A 90 21.57 1.23 -10.92
N TRP A 91 22.42 1.18 -9.89
CA TRP A 91 23.75 0.57 -9.92
C TRP A 91 23.77 -0.89 -9.46
N LEU A 92 22.63 -1.46 -9.06
CA LEU A 92 22.47 -2.87 -8.66
C LEU A 92 21.60 -3.59 -9.69
N THR A 93 21.90 -4.86 -9.93
CA THR A 93 21.03 -5.74 -10.71
C THR A 93 19.70 -5.97 -10.02
N LEU A 94 18.73 -6.59 -10.67
CA LEU A 94 17.44 -6.97 -10.05
C LEU A 94 17.67 -7.89 -8.84
N GLY A 95 18.49 -8.92 -9.00
CA GLY A 95 18.81 -9.86 -7.91
C GLY A 95 19.44 -9.15 -6.72
N GLU A 96 20.44 -8.30 -6.97
CA GLU A 96 21.11 -7.51 -5.93
C GLU A 96 20.16 -6.51 -5.25
N ASN A 97 19.27 -5.85 -6.00
CA ASN A 97 18.23 -5.00 -5.45
C ASN A 97 17.34 -5.76 -4.46
N VAL A 98 16.89 -6.94 -4.84
CA VAL A 98 16.02 -7.78 -4.01
C VAL A 98 16.80 -8.33 -2.80
N GLU A 99 18.07 -8.71 -2.98
CA GLU A 99 18.93 -9.23 -1.90
C GLU A 99 19.30 -8.19 -0.84
N PHE A 100 19.45 -6.92 -1.26
CA PHE A 100 20.02 -5.83 -0.44
C PHE A 100 19.41 -5.71 0.96
N PRO A 101 18.08 -5.75 1.16
CA PRO A 101 17.49 -5.66 2.50
C PRO A 101 17.88 -6.80 3.43
N LEU A 102 18.13 -8.00 2.93
CA LEU A 102 18.59 -9.15 3.71
C LEU A 102 20.08 -9.02 4.04
N LEU A 103 20.89 -8.56 3.08
CA LEU A 103 22.31 -8.27 3.28
C LEU A 103 22.48 -7.23 4.42
N ALA A 104 21.72 -6.14 4.39
CA ALA A 104 21.74 -5.11 5.41
C ALA A 104 21.29 -5.60 6.81
N ARG A 105 20.62 -6.74 6.89
CA ARG A 105 20.20 -7.40 8.14
C ARG A 105 21.14 -8.53 8.57
N GLY A 106 22.24 -8.77 7.86
CA GLY A 106 23.22 -9.81 8.18
C GLY A 106 22.71 -11.24 7.97
N VAL A 107 21.73 -11.43 7.09
CA VAL A 107 21.25 -12.80 6.76
C VAL A 107 22.32 -13.55 5.97
N GLU A 108 22.53 -14.83 6.26
CA GLU A 108 23.51 -15.68 5.61
C GLU A 108 23.30 -15.78 4.09
N ARG A 109 24.41 -15.92 3.34
CA ARG A 109 24.41 -15.84 1.87
C ARG A 109 23.49 -16.87 1.22
N GLU A 110 23.55 -18.13 1.65
CA GLU A 110 22.75 -19.21 1.08
C GLU A 110 21.25 -18.94 1.25
N GLU A 111 20.85 -18.49 2.43
CA GLU A 111 19.46 -18.15 2.72
C GLU A 111 18.99 -16.93 1.92
N ARG A 112 19.86 -15.91 1.73
CA ARG A 112 19.53 -14.76 0.86
C ARG A 112 19.27 -15.20 -0.56
N GLN A 113 20.18 -16.00 -1.16
CA GLN A 113 20.07 -16.50 -2.53
C GLN A 113 18.80 -17.34 -2.73
N ARG A 114 18.49 -18.22 -1.78
CA ARG A 114 17.26 -19.01 -1.80
C ARG A 114 16.01 -18.12 -1.85
N ARG A 115 15.88 -17.15 -0.92
CA ARG A 115 14.74 -16.25 -0.86
C ARG A 115 14.63 -15.36 -2.09
N VAL A 116 15.74 -14.85 -2.60
CA VAL A 116 15.78 -14.05 -3.83
C VAL A 116 15.24 -14.86 -5.01
N GLY A 117 15.73 -16.09 -5.20
CA GLY A 117 15.27 -16.97 -6.28
C GLY A 117 13.78 -17.28 -6.19
N GLU A 118 13.28 -17.60 -5.00
CA GLU A 118 11.85 -17.87 -4.75
C GLU A 118 10.96 -16.68 -5.11
N LEU A 119 11.33 -15.46 -4.68
CA LEU A 119 10.52 -14.27 -4.95
C LEU A 119 10.62 -13.80 -6.40
N ILE A 120 11.79 -13.89 -7.05
CA ILE A 120 11.95 -13.57 -8.47
C ILE A 120 11.10 -14.52 -9.31
N HIS A 121 11.12 -15.82 -8.99
CA HIS A 121 10.27 -16.80 -9.66
C HIS A 121 8.78 -16.51 -9.45
N LEU A 122 8.37 -16.20 -8.21
CA LEU A 122 6.98 -15.92 -7.86
C LEU A 122 6.39 -14.79 -8.71
N VAL A 123 7.15 -13.73 -8.99
CA VAL A 123 6.67 -12.58 -9.76
C VAL A 123 6.99 -12.69 -11.26
N GLY A 124 7.36 -13.86 -11.77
CA GLY A 124 7.63 -14.11 -13.19
C GLY A 124 8.79 -13.30 -13.75
N LEU A 125 9.86 -13.11 -12.96
CA LEU A 125 11.08 -12.39 -13.38
C LEU A 125 12.30 -13.31 -13.47
N SER A 126 12.11 -14.64 -13.53
CA SER A 126 13.20 -15.59 -13.75
C SER A 126 13.91 -15.32 -15.08
N GLY A 127 15.24 -15.34 -15.05
CA GLY A 127 16.10 -15.00 -16.20
C GLY A 127 16.50 -13.52 -16.29
N PHE A 128 15.93 -12.64 -15.43
CA PHE A 128 16.28 -11.22 -15.35
C PHE A 128 17.08 -10.86 -14.10
N GLU A 129 17.57 -11.84 -13.33
CA GLU A 129 18.28 -11.64 -12.07
C GLU A 129 19.49 -10.70 -12.22
N ASN A 130 20.17 -10.78 -13.36
CA ASN A 130 21.38 -10.02 -13.66
C ASN A 130 21.09 -8.71 -14.45
N ALA A 131 19.83 -8.43 -14.79
CA ALA A 131 19.46 -7.22 -15.50
C ALA A 131 19.47 -6.00 -14.56
N TYR A 132 19.99 -4.87 -15.06
CA TYR A 132 19.92 -3.59 -14.39
C TYR A 132 18.54 -2.94 -14.55
N PRO A 133 18.14 -2.01 -13.68
CA PRO A 133 16.82 -1.38 -13.77
C PRO A 133 16.49 -0.74 -15.12
N ASN A 134 17.48 -0.15 -15.81
CA ASN A 134 17.31 0.44 -17.14
C ASN A 134 17.09 -0.58 -18.27
N GLU A 135 17.34 -1.86 -18.02
CA GLU A 135 17.11 -2.96 -18.95
C GLU A 135 15.74 -3.63 -18.73
N LEU A 136 15.02 -3.22 -17.69
CA LEU A 136 13.72 -3.75 -17.28
C LEU A 136 12.58 -2.82 -17.73
N SER A 137 11.46 -3.38 -18.15
CA SER A 137 10.23 -2.59 -18.36
C SER A 137 9.74 -1.98 -17.04
N GLY A 138 8.92 -0.92 -17.08
CA GLY A 138 8.36 -0.29 -15.90
C GLY A 138 7.58 -1.28 -15.01
N GLY A 139 6.84 -2.21 -15.62
CA GLY A 139 6.15 -3.28 -14.91
C GLY A 139 7.09 -4.26 -14.21
N MET A 140 8.21 -4.63 -14.87
CA MET A 140 9.25 -5.50 -14.27
C MET A 140 9.93 -4.79 -13.10
N GLN A 141 10.29 -3.51 -13.25
CA GLN A 141 10.85 -2.69 -12.16
C GLN A 141 9.90 -2.62 -10.97
N LYS A 142 8.60 -2.45 -11.23
CA LYS A 142 7.59 -2.39 -10.16
C LYS A 142 7.48 -3.71 -9.40
N ARG A 143 7.41 -4.83 -10.11
CA ARG A 143 7.44 -6.17 -9.51
C ARG A 143 8.71 -6.37 -8.67
N GLY A 144 9.88 -6.00 -9.19
CA GLY A 144 11.15 -6.01 -8.46
C GLY A 144 11.10 -5.19 -7.17
N SER A 145 10.53 -3.98 -7.21
CA SER A 145 10.41 -3.10 -6.04
C SER A 145 9.47 -3.67 -4.96
N ILE A 146 8.40 -4.33 -5.37
CA ILE A 146 7.48 -5.01 -4.44
C ILE A 146 8.20 -6.14 -3.71
N ILE A 147 8.85 -7.07 -4.44
CA ILE A 147 9.52 -8.22 -3.82
C ILE A 147 10.74 -7.79 -2.99
N ARG A 148 11.44 -6.71 -3.34
CA ARG A 148 12.48 -6.12 -2.51
C ARG A 148 11.95 -5.71 -1.12
N THR A 149 10.69 -5.26 -1.05
CA THR A 149 10.06 -4.92 0.22
C THR A 149 9.55 -6.16 0.95
N LEU A 150 9.06 -7.16 0.25
CA LEU A 150 8.50 -8.37 0.85
C LEU A 150 9.57 -9.34 1.37
N ILE A 151 10.81 -9.30 0.83
CA ILE A 151 11.85 -10.29 1.09
C ILE A 151 12.27 -10.37 2.57
N TYR A 152 12.22 -9.25 3.29
CA TYR A 152 12.57 -9.22 4.71
C TYR A 152 11.41 -9.47 5.66
N ASP A 153 10.26 -9.88 5.11
CA ASP A 153 9.09 -10.35 5.84
C ASP A 153 8.56 -9.34 6.88
N PRO A 154 8.27 -8.09 6.49
CA PRO A 154 7.82 -7.06 7.43
C PRO A 154 6.49 -7.44 8.09
N ALA A 155 6.26 -6.96 9.32
CA ALA A 155 5.03 -7.22 10.06
C ALA A 155 3.83 -6.44 9.48
N VAL A 156 4.09 -5.22 9.00
CA VAL A 156 3.11 -4.37 8.30
C VAL A 156 3.68 -3.96 6.96
N ILE A 157 2.84 -3.96 5.93
CA ILE A 157 3.19 -3.55 4.58
C ILE A 157 2.33 -2.35 4.20
N LEU A 158 2.98 -1.25 3.87
CA LEU A 158 2.36 -0.05 3.31
C LEU A 158 2.60 -0.06 1.81
N MET A 159 1.54 0.12 1.01
CA MET A 159 1.63 0.13 -0.44
C MET A 159 0.98 1.39 -1.01
N ASP A 160 1.75 2.19 -1.76
CA ASP A 160 1.29 3.44 -2.36
C ASP A 160 1.09 3.24 -3.87
N GLU A 161 -0.14 3.01 -4.30
CA GLU A 161 -0.55 2.74 -5.69
C GLU A 161 0.36 1.72 -6.40
N PRO A 162 0.57 0.50 -5.81
CA PRO A 162 1.60 -0.42 -6.27
C PRO A 162 1.36 -0.96 -7.69
N PHE A 163 0.13 -0.94 -8.16
CA PHE A 163 -0.25 -1.49 -9.47
C PHE A 163 -0.53 -0.43 -10.53
N GLY A 164 -0.44 0.88 -10.20
CA GLY A 164 -0.72 1.98 -11.11
C GLY A 164 0.01 1.91 -12.46
N PRO A 165 1.34 1.67 -12.49
CA PRO A 165 2.13 1.61 -13.73
C PRO A 165 1.95 0.32 -14.55
N LEU A 166 1.18 -0.67 -14.06
CA LEU A 166 1.03 -1.97 -14.72
C LEU A 166 -0.08 -1.93 -15.78
N ASP A 167 0.11 -2.67 -16.87
CA ASP A 167 -0.97 -2.97 -17.80
C ASP A 167 -2.07 -3.82 -17.13
N ALA A 168 -3.25 -3.89 -17.75
CA ALA A 168 -4.42 -4.52 -17.14
C ALA A 168 -4.22 -6.01 -16.82
N GLN A 169 -3.57 -6.77 -17.71
CA GLN A 169 -3.36 -8.21 -17.51
C GLN A 169 -2.34 -8.46 -16.40
N THR A 170 -1.19 -7.80 -16.45
CA THR A 170 -0.15 -7.89 -15.41
C THR A 170 -0.71 -7.46 -14.05
N ARG A 171 -1.56 -6.45 -14.00
CA ARG A 171 -2.21 -5.97 -12.78
C ARG A 171 -3.06 -7.05 -12.12
N LEU A 172 -3.93 -7.73 -12.89
CA LEU A 172 -4.77 -8.82 -12.36
C LEU A 172 -3.92 -9.97 -11.79
N VAL A 173 -2.88 -10.38 -12.52
CA VAL A 173 -1.95 -11.43 -12.06
C VAL A 173 -1.28 -11.02 -10.74
N MET A 174 -0.76 -9.79 -10.66
CA MET A 174 -0.09 -9.28 -9.45
C MET A 174 -1.03 -9.14 -8.25
N GLN A 175 -2.28 -8.77 -8.50
CA GLN A 175 -3.31 -8.72 -7.45
C GLN A 175 -3.61 -10.13 -6.91
N GLN A 176 -3.73 -11.13 -7.79
CA GLN A 176 -3.94 -12.52 -7.38
C GLN A 176 -2.75 -13.05 -6.56
N GLU A 177 -1.53 -12.82 -7.03
CA GLU A 177 -0.31 -13.21 -6.31
C GLU A 177 -0.20 -12.55 -4.93
N LEU A 178 -0.60 -11.27 -4.83
CA LEU A 178 -0.63 -10.57 -3.53
C LEU A 178 -1.66 -11.18 -2.58
N LEU A 179 -2.85 -11.54 -3.08
CA LEU A 179 -3.87 -12.23 -2.29
C LEU A 179 -3.40 -13.60 -1.81
N ASP A 180 -2.76 -14.38 -2.69
CA ASP A 180 -2.24 -15.71 -2.37
C ASP A 180 -1.11 -15.64 -1.33
N LEU A 181 -0.20 -14.67 -1.48
CA LEU A 181 0.84 -14.40 -0.50
C LEU A 181 0.25 -14.00 0.85
N TRP A 182 -0.74 -13.09 0.83
CA TRP A 182 -1.41 -12.65 2.04
C TRP A 182 -2.17 -13.79 2.74
N ALA A 183 -2.85 -14.66 1.97
CA ALA A 183 -3.55 -15.82 2.52
C ALA A 183 -2.62 -16.79 3.27
N ARG A 184 -1.39 -16.97 2.75
CA ARG A 184 -0.38 -17.85 3.36
C ARG A 184 0.26 -17.28 4.62
N LYS A 185 0.54 -15.98 4.64
CA LYS A 185 1.36 -15.35 5.70
C LYS A 185 0.58 -14.43 6.64
N ARG A 186 -0.65 -14.07 6.31
CA ARG A 186 -1.51 -13.17 7.11
C ARG A 186 -0.74 -11.95 7.64
N LYS A 187 -0.41 -11.02 6.76
CA LYS A 187 0.23 -9.75 7.13
C LYS A 187 -0.78 -8.63 7.26
N THR A 188 -0.47 -7.64 8.06
CA THR A 188 -1.24 -6.39 8.06
C THR A 188 -0.83 -5.56 6.85
N ILE A 189 -1.78 -5.24 5.98
CA ILE A 189 -1.53 -4.43 4.78
C ILE A 189 -2.38 -3.18 4.81
N LEU A 190 -1.75 -2.02 4.58
CA LEU A 190 -2.43 -0.78 4.22
C LEU A 190 -2.10 -0.44 2.77
N PHE A 191 -3.12 -0.52 1.94
CA PHE A 191 -3.02 -0.41 0.49
C PHE A 191 -3.69 0.88 0.02
N VAL A 192 -2.95 1.74 -0.64
CA VAL A 192 -3.49 2.96 -1.24
C VAL A 192 -3.74 2.70 -2.72
N THR A 193 -4.95 3.01 -3.15
CA THR A 193 -5.33 2.99 -4.56
C THR A 193 -6.38 4.08 -4.86
N HIS A 194 -6.52 4.44 -6.12
CA HIS A 194 -7.62 5.25 -6.63
C HIS A 194 -8.69 4.39 -7.34
N ASP A 195 -8.45 3.09 -7.48
CA ASP A 195 -9.36 2.12 -8.10
C ASP A 195 -10.22 1.43 -7.04
N LEU A 196 -11.54 1.68 -7.10
CA LEU A 196 -12.49 1.11 -6.16
C LEU A 196 -12.63 -0.41 -6.33
N THR A 197 -12.46 -0.91 -7.56
CA THR A 197 -12.50 -2.35 -7.85
C THR A 197 -11.34 -3.07 -7.16
N GLU A 198 -10.11 -2.51 -7.28
CA GLU A 198 -8.94 -3.03 -6.55
C GLU A 198 -9.20 -3.05 -5.03
N ALA A 199 -9.68 -1.92 -4.50
CA ALA A 199 -9.91 -1.78 -3.06
C ALA A 199 -10.87 -2.84 -2.53
N ILE A 200 -11.98 -3.09 -3.21
CA ILE A 200 -12.99 -4.09 -2.81
C ILE A 200 -12.46 -5.51 -2.98
N THR A 201 -11.80 -5.79 -4.11
CA THR A 201 -11.27 -7.13 -4.42
C THR A 201 -10.26 -7.60 -3.38
N LEU A 202 -9.34 -6.70 -2.97
CA LEU A 202 -8.19 -7.09 -2.15
C LEU A 202 -8.48 -7.04 -0.65
N SER A 203 -9.33 -6.11 -0.19
CA SER A 203 -9.36 -5.71 1.23
C SER A 203 -10.46 -6.37 2.05
N ASP A 204 -10.22 -6.45 3.36
CA ASP A 204 -11.24 -6.76 4.36
C ASP A 204 -12.01 -5.49 4.75
N GLN A 205 -11.38 -4.31 4.56
CA GLN A 205 -11.95 -3.03 4.90
C GLN A 205 -11.49 -1.94 3.91
N VAL A 206 -12.40 -1.07 3.50
CA VAL A 206 -12.11 0.11 2.66
C VAL A 206 -12.38 1.38 3.45
N VAL A 207 -11.37 2.23 3.55
CA VAL A 207 -11.43 3.55 4.18
C VAL A 207 -11.53 4.60 3.06
N VAL A 208 -12.58 5.40 3.08
CA VAL A 208 -12.80 6.50 2.14
C VAL A 208 -12.34 7.80 2.78
N MET A 209 -11.47 8.53 2.08
CA MET A 209 -10.97 9.83 2.51
C MET A 209 -11.73 10.96 1.80
N THR A 210 -11.92 12.08 2.51
CA THR A 210 -12.38 13.34 1.91
C THR A 210 -11.28 13.96 1.05
N ARG A 211 -11.65 14.98 0.24
CA ARG A 211 -10.67 15.89 -0.36
C ARG A 211 -9.83 16.61 0.70
N ARG A 212 -8.75 17.26 0.28
CA ARG A 212 -7.85 18.03 1.16
C ARG A 212 -8.56 19.22 1.84
N PRO A 213 -8.36 19.42 3.18
CA PRO A 213 -7.58 18.57 4.08
C PRO A 213 -8.25 17.20 4.27
N GLY A 214 -7.44 16.13 4.11
CA GLY A 214 -7.97 14.76 4.16
C GLY A 214 -8.45 14.37 5.55
N GLN A 215 -9.66 13.84 5.61
CA GLN A 215 -10.31 13.27 6.79
C GLN A 215 -10.84 11.88 6.43
N VAL A 216 -11.11 11.03 7.41
CA VAL A 216 -11.84 9.79 7.16
C VAL A 216 -13.31 10.10 6.98
N LYS A 217 -13.85 9.87 5.79
CA LYS A 217 -15.27 10.05 5.47
C LYS A 217 -16.11 8.86 5.91
N GLY A 218 -15.56 7.65 5.76
CA GLY A 218 -16.25 6.43 6.14
C GLY A 218 -15.34 5.21 6.06
N ILE A 219 -15.70 4.18 6.80
CA ILE A 219 -15.03 2.89 6.85
C ILE A 219 -16.06 1.84 6.49
N PHE A 220 -15.72 0.97 5.54
CA PHE A 220 -16.63 -0.02 4.97
C PHE A 220 -16.02 -1.42 5.08
N ASP A 221 -16.67 -2.30 5.81
CA ASP A 221 -16.31 -3.71 5.85
C ASP A 221 -16.70 -4.40 4.55
N ILE A 222 -15.81 -5.25 4.06
CA ILE A 222 -15.94 -6.00 2.82
C ILE A 222 -16.26 -7.44 3.17
N ALA A 223 -17.54 -7.77 3.23
CA ALA A 223 -18.05 -9.10 3.59
C ALA A 223 -18.00 -10.10 2.41
N LEU A 224 -16.96 -10.04 1.58
CA LEU A 224 -16.72 -11.04 0.53
C LEU A 224 -15.91 -12.20 1.09
N THR A 225 -16.32 -13.41 0.78
CA THR A 225 -15.64 -14.63 1.23
C THR A 225 -14.22 -14.74 0.67
N ARG A 226 -13.35 -15.44 1.41
CA ARG A 226 -11.99 -15.77 0.97
C ARG A 226 -11.85 -17.29 0.84
N PRO A 227 -11.03 -17.84 -0.06
CA PRO A 227 -10.15 -17.11 -1.00
C PRO A 227 -10.95 -16.40 -2.09
N ARG A 228 -10.41 -15.28 -2.58
CA ARG A 228 -11.01 -14.52 -3.68
C ARG A 228 -10.23 -14.76 -4.96
N ASP A 229 -10.98 -14.93 -6.05
CA ASP A 229 -10.44 -14.98 -7.40
C ASP A 229 -10.61 -13.59 -8.05
N VAL A 230 -9.49 -12.92 -8.32
CA VAL A 230 -9.46 -11.57 -8.91
C VAL A 230 -10.13 -11.52 -10.27
N PHE A 231 -10.11 -12.64 -11.02
CA PHE A 231 -10.63 -12.70 -12.39
C PHE A 231 -12.15 -12.77 -12.45
N THR A 232 -12.80 -13.35 -11.42
CA THR A 232 -14.24 -13.62 -11.42
C THR A 232 -15.04 -12.92 -10.33
N ILE A 233 -14.39 -12.42 -9.27
CA ILE A 233 -15.07 -11.85 -8.09
C ILE A 233 -16.05 -10.71 -8.43
N HIS A 234 -15.71 -9.90 -9.43
CA HIS A 234 -16.52 -8.77 -9.88
C HIS A 234 -17.78 -9.16 -10.64
N GLU A 235 -17.98 -10.44 -10.94
CA GLU A 235 -19.23 -10.96 -11.53
C GLU A 235 -20.30 -11.20 -10.46
N SER A 236 -19.92 -11.24 -9.17
CA SER A 236 -20.85 -11.52 -8.08
C SER A 236 -21.78 -10.35 -7.75
N SER A 237 -23.03 -10.67 -7.36
CA SER A 237 -24.01 -9.68 -6.92
C SER A 237 -23.57 -8.95 -5.65
N GLU A 238 -22.93 -9.66 -4.74
CA GLU A 238 -22.40 -9.14 -3.49
C GLU A 238 -21.32 -8.06 -3.75
N PHE A 239 -20.43 -8.31 -4.73
CA PHE A 239 -19.43 -7.32 -5.14
C PHE A 239 -20.10 -6.03 -5.63
N HIS A 240 -21.11 -6.15 -6.49
CA HIS A 240 -21.82 -4.99 -7.04
C HIS A 240 -22.59 -4.20 -5.97
N GLU A 241 -23.14 -4.86 -4.95
CA GLU A 241 -23.81 -4.20 -3.84
C GLU A 241 -22.82 -3.38 -3.01
N ILE A 242 -21.67 -3.99 -2.64
CA ILE A 242 -20.60 -3.32 -1.92
C ILE A 242 -20.05 -2.16 -2.74
N TYR A 243 -19.81 -2.37 -4.03
CA TYR A 243 -19.32 -1.33 -4.94
C TYR A 243 -20.25 -0.12 -4.95
N ARG A 244 -21.57 -0.33 -5.14
CA ARG A 244 -22.56 0.77 -5.12
C ARG A 244 -22.56 1.52 -3.81
N ARG A 245 -22.53 0.83 -2.68
CA ARG A 245 -22.51 1.45 -1.35
C ARG A 245 -21.28 2.37 -1.15
N ILE A 246 -20.10 1.89 -1.49
CA ILE A 246 -18.86 2.69 -1.35
C ILE A 246 -18.81 3.79 -2.41
N TRP A 247 -19.23 3.51 -3.65
CA TRP A 247 -19.28 4.50 -4.72
C TRP A 247 -20.14 5.71 -4.36
N HIS A 248 -21.28 5.54 -3.70
CA HIS A 248 -22.09 6.65 -3.22
C HIS A 248 -21.34 7.58 -2.27
N ALA A 249 -20.54 7.05 -1.36
CA ALA A 249 -19.71 7.84 -0.47
C ALA A 249 -18.52 8.51 -1.20
N PHE A 250 -17.96 7.84 -2.20
CA PHE A 250 -16.74 8.27 -2.89
C PHE A 250 -17.02 9.29 -4.02
N ARG A 251 -18.11 9.11 -4.80
CA ARG A 251 -18.42 9.95 -5.97
C ARG A 251 -18.58 11.43 -5.62
N ASP A 252 -19.11 11.75 -4.41
CA ASP A 252 -19.34 13.13 -4.00
C ASP A 252 -18.01 13.86 -3.78
N GLU A 253 -16.99 13.17 -3.32
CA GLU A 253 -15.62 13.69 -3.19
C GLU A 253 -14.98 13.96 -4.57
N ILE A 254 -15.26 13.10 -5.57
CA ILE A 254 -14.79 13.29 -6.95
C ILE A 254 -15.52 14.48 -7.59
N ARG A 255 -16.85 14.54 -7.49
CA ARG A 255 -17.64 15.62 -8.07
C ARG A 255 -17.27 17.00 -7.53
N SER A 256 -17.00 17.10 -6.23
CA SER A 256 -16.56 18.35 -5.61
C SER A 256 -15.18 18.82 -6.10
N GLN A 257 -14.35 17.90 -6.64
CA GLN A 257 -13.07 18.24 -7.24
C GLN A 257 -13.24 18.87 -8.65
N ILE A 258 -14.23 18.40 -9.42
CA ILE A 258 -14.54 18.90 -10.77
C ILE A 258 -15.29 20.24 -10.71
N GLY A 259 -16.22 20.40 -9.77
CA GLY A 259 -17.03 21.63 -9.60
C GLY A 259 -16.30 22.82 -8.96
N GLY A 260 -15.09 22.64 -8.45
CA GLY A 260 -14.25 23.72 -7.92
C GLY A 260 -13.36 24.40 -8.97
N THR A 261 -13.49 24.03 -10.25
CA THR A 261 -12.68 24.56 -11.37
C THR A 261 -13.50 25.32 -12.41
N LEU A 262 -14.76 25.70 -12.07
CA LEU A 262 -15.62 26.60 -12.89
C LEU A 262 -15.78 27.96 -12.23
#